data_ebabf42513c0aebe87586adb4b47d9b1
#
_entry.id   ebabf42513c0aebe87586adb4b47d9b1
#
_cell.length_a   1.000
_cell.length_b   1.000
_cell.length_c   1.000
_cell.angle_alpha   90.00
_cell.angle_beta   90.00
_cell.angle_gamma   90.00
#
_symmetry.space_group_name_H-M   'P 1'
#
loop_
_entity.id
_entity.type
_entity.pdbx_description
1 polymer ?
#
loop_
_entity_poly.entity_id
_entity_poly.type
_entity_poly.pdbx_seq_one_letter_code
_entity_poly.pdbx_strand_id
1 'polypeptide(L)'
;RQLMPQPLSGVSLRDKRKVTDALLKSGATINEFNTVRKHISGFKGGWLAKKAYPATVVNLILSDVVGDPLDSIASGPTVPDPTTFQDAIEILKHHGLWNTVPASVRRVLLDGKRGVIPETPKLGDKVFEKVHNIVIGNTLTASLAAYRSVQKAGLNGLLLSSRLEGQARDVGTMFASIAKEVAA
;
A
#
# COMPACT_ATOMS: atom_id res chain seq x y z
N ARG A 1 -6.32 8.56 3.70
CA ARG A 1 -6.10 8.74 2.24
C ARG A 1 -4.90 9.64 2.03
N GLN A 2 -3.99 9.28 1.12
CA GLN A 2 -2.82 10.09 0.82
C GLN A 2 -3.21 11.36 0.06
N LEU A 3 -2.79 12.51 0.58
CA LEU A 3 -2.93 13.81 -0.07
C LEU A 3 -1.81 14.12 -1.08
N MET A 4 -0.89 13.16 -1.33
CA MET A 4 0.27 13.34 -2.20
C MET A 4 0.19 12.42 -3.43
N PRO A 5 -0.59 12.79 -4.45
CA PRO A 5 -0.82 11.93 -5.62
C PRO A 5 0.24 12.07 -6.71
N GLN A 6 1.38 12.72 -6.49
CA GLN A 6 2.36 13.10 -7.51
C GLN A 6 2.61 11.96 -8.53
N PRO A 7 2.22 12.13 -9.80
CA PRO A 7 2.57 11.19 -10.85
C PRO A 7 4.06 11.27 -11.19
N LEU A 8 4.58 10.23 -11.82
CA LEU A 8 5.89 10.28 -12.46
C LEU A 8 5.83 11.24 -13.66
N SER A 9 6.96 11.88 -14.01
CA SER A 9 7.03 12.77 -15.16
C SER A 9 6.53 12.07 -16.43
N GLY A 10 5.73 12.75 -17.23
CA GLY A 10 5.10 12.19 -18.42
C GLY A 10 3.75 11.50 -18.19
N VAL A 11 3.30 11.31 -16.94
CA VAL A 11 1.98 10.78 -16.61
C VAL A 11 1.11 11.87 -15.98
N SER A 12 -0.10 12.07 -16.49
CA SER A 12 -1.06 12.97 -15.87
C SER A 12 -1.73 12.34 -14.63
N LEU A 13 -2.24 13.17 -13.71
CA LEU A 13 -3.03 12.68 -12.59
C LEU A 13 -4.31 11.94 -13.06
N ARG A 14 -4.90 12.40 -14.16
CA ARG A 14 -6.06 11.75 -14.80
C ARG A 14 -5.71 10.35 -15.27
N ASP A 15 -4.55 10.17 -15.92
CA ASP A 15 -4.12 8.88 -16.42
C ASP A 15 -3.77 7.92 -15.29
N LYS A 16 -3.10 8.44 -14.24
CA LYS A 16 -2.83 7.67 -13.01
C LYS A 16 -4.13 7.16 -12.36
N ARG A 17 -5.19 8.00 -12.30
CA ARG A 17 -6.51 7.58 -11.80
C ARG A 17 -7.14 6.51 -12.66
N LYS A 18 -7.12 6.69 -14.00
CA LYS A 18 -7.67 5.68 -14.94
C LYS A 18 -7.04 4.30 -14.74
N VAL A 19 -5.71 4.23 -14.60
CA VAL A 19 -5.00 2.96 -14.35
C VAL A 19 -5.39 2.38 -12.99
N THR A 20 -5.48 3.22 -11.96
CA THR A 20 -5.91 2.80 -10.63
C THR A 20 -7.31 2.20 -10.65
N ASP A 21 -8.26 2.85 -11.31
CA ASP A 21 -9.64 2.38 -11.42
C ASP A 21 -9.74 1.08 -12.26
N ALA A 22 -8.95 0.97 -13.32
CA ALA A 22 -8.91 -0.24 -14.15
C ALA A 22 -8.37 -1.45 -13.37
N LEU A 23 -7.29 -1.28 -12.60
CA LEU A 23 -6.73 -2.33 -11.75
C LEU A 23 -7.69 -2.78 -10.65
N LEU A 24 -8.40 -1.84 -10.02
CA LEU A 24 -9.41 -2.18 -9.01
C LEU A 24 -10.55 -3.03 -9.61
N LYS A 25 -10.97 -2.71 -10.83
CA LYS A 25 -12.04 -3.44 -11.53
C LYS A 25 -11.60 -4.81 -12.07
N SER A 26 -10.31 -5.01 -12.30
CA SER A 26 -9.77 -6.27 -12.84
C SER A 26 -9.58 -7.37 -11.81
N GLY A 27 -9.79 -7.08 -10.51
CA GLY A 27 -9.53 -8.03 -9.45
C GLY A 27 -8.05 -8.19 -9.09
N ALA A 28 -7.20 -7.23 -9.48
CA ALA A 28 -5.79 -7.22 -9.10
C ALA A 28 -5.62 -7.24 -7.57
N THR A 29 -4.69 -8.05 -7.08
CA THR A 29 -4.34 -8.09 -5.67
C THR A 29 -3.76 -6.76 -5.21
N ILE A 30 -3.76 -6.51 -3.89
CA ILE A 30 -3.19 -5.26 -3.34
C ILE A 30 -1.70 -5.11 -3.67
N ASN A 31 -0.97 -6.21 -3.75
CA ASN A 31 0.46 -6.20 -4.11
C ASN A 31 0.66 -5.82 -5.58
N GLU A 32 -0.07 -6.43 -6.50
CA GLU A 32 -0.06 -6.08 -7.93
C GLU A 32 -0.47 -4.63 -8.16
N PHE A 33 -1.54 -4.23 -7.50
CA PHE A 33 -2.01 -2.84 -7.53
C PHE A 33 -0.95 -1.85 -7.05
N ASN A 34 -0.27 -2.13 -5.94
CA ASN A 34 0.80 -1.29 -5.41
C ASN A 34 2.01 -1.27 -6.33
N THR A 35 2.40 -2.41 -6.92
CA THR A 35 3.51 -2.51 -7.89
C THR A 35 3.32 -1.53 -9.05
N VAL A 36 2.18 -1.57 -9.72
CA VAL A 36 1.92 -0.63 -10.82
C VAL A 36 1.91 0.83 -10.33
N ARG A 37 1.30 1.10 -9.18
CA ARG A 37 1.21 2.46 -8.62
C ARG A 37 2.57 3.05 -8.23
N LYS A 38 3.50 2.25 -7.75
CA LYS A 38 4.87 2.68 -7.41
C LYS A 38 5.59 3.16 -8.68
N HIS A 39 5.47 2.43 -9.79
CA HIS A 39 6.16 2.71 -11.05
C HIS A 39 5.53 3.82 -11.91
N ILE A 40 4.38 4.35 -11.55
CA ILE A 40 3.78 5.55 -12.17
C ILE A 40 3.67 6.72 -11.19
N SER A 41 4.43 6.68 -10.10
CA SER A 41 4.43 7.69 -9.04
C SER A 41 5.81 8.29 -8.82
N GLY A 42 5.88 9.60 -8.67
CA GLY A 42 7.09 10.29 -8.24
C GLY A 42 7.22 10.43 -6.71
N PHE A 43 6.43 9.67 -5.94
CA PHE A 43 6.40 9.77 -4.47
C PHE A 43 6.46 8.41 -3.77
N LYS A 44 5.80 7.37 -4.33
CA LYS A 44 5.70 6.01 -3.79
C LYS A 44 6.95 5.19 -4.10
N GLY A 45 7.08 4.00 -3.49
CA GLY A 45 8.18 3.08 -3.78
C GLY A 45 9.56 3.72 -3.53
N GLY A 46 9.76 4.33 -2.36
CA GLY A 46 11.04 4.93 -1.98
C GLY A 46 11.34 6.31 -2.56
N TRP A 47 10.53 6.84 -3.48
CA TRP A 47 10.80 8.13 -4.10
C TRP A 47 10.78 9.31 -3.15
N LEU A 48 9.98 9.26 -2.06
CA LEU A 48 10.03 10.30 -1.04
C LEU A 48 11.39 10.34 -0.35
N ALA A 49 11.91 9.17 0.06
CA ALA A 49 13.23 9.08 0.67
C ALA A 49 14.30 9.63 -0.27
N LYS A 50 14.27 9.24 -1.56
CA LYS A 50 15.22 9.73 -2.57
C LYS A 50 15.15 11.24 -2.77
N LYS A 51 13.97 11.83 -2.76
CA LYS A 51 13.80 13.29 -2.91
C LYS A 51 14.22 14.07 -1.67
N ALA A 52 14.07 13.48 -0.49
CA ALA A 52 14.47 14.09 0.76
C ALA A 52 15.99 14.00 1.02
N TYR A 53 16.68 13.01 0.41
CA TYR A 53 18.11 12.83 0.60
C TYR A 53 18.90 14.11 0.21
N PRO A 54 19.89 14.55 1.02
CA PRO A 54 20.51 13.89 2.17
C PRO A 54 19.90 14.21 3.55
N ALA A 55 18.70 14.79 3.60
CA ALA A 55 18.03 15.10 4.86
C ALA A 55 17.63 13.83 5.64
N THR A 56 17.61 13.93 6.96
CA THR A 56 17.04 12.89 7.83
C THR A 56 15.52 12.89 7.70
N VAL A 57 14.94 11.73 7.46
CA VAL A 57 13.49 11.52 7.38
C VAL A 57 13.04 10.72 8.57
N VAL A 58 12.16 11.29 9.40
CA VAL A 58 11.44 10.57 10.46
C VAL A 58 10.00 10.41 10.01
N ASN A 59 9.59 9.18 9.75
CA ASN A 59 8.26 8.85 9.28
C ASN A 59 7.45 8.22 10.41
N LEU A 60 6.41 8.90 10.89
CA LEU A 60 5.49 8.39 11.90
C LEU A 60 4.30 7.75 11.19
N ILE A 61 4.10 6.45 11.41
CA ILE A 61 3.18 5.62 10.65
C ILE A 61 2.03 5.15 11.54
N LEU A 62 0.80 5.40 11.10
CA LEU A 62 -0.39 4.72 11.58
C LEU A 62 -0.76 3.66 10.55
N SER A 63 -0.81 2.39 10.99
CA SER A 63 -1.06 1.26 10.09
C SER A 63 -2.41 0.62 10.35
N ASP A 64 -3.16 0.44 9.29
CA ASP A 64 -4.37 -0.38 9.22
C ASP A 64 -4.16 -1.67 8.39
N VAL A 65 -2.91 -1.95 8.03
CA VAL A 65 -2.52 -3.13 7.23
C VAL A 65 -2.06 -4.24 8.16
N VAL A 66 -2.59 -5.43 7.98
CA VAL A 66 -2.22 -6.60 8.78
C VAL A 66 -0.73 -6.91 8.65
N GLY A 67 -0.04 -7.01 9.79
CA GLY A 67 1.40 -7.30 9.84
C GLY A 67 2.33 -6.10 9.59
N ASP A 68 1.76 -4.91 9.38
CA ASP A 68 2.49 -3.64 9.20
C ASP A 68 3.59 -3.64 8.12
N PRO A 69 3.38 -4.25 6.92
CA PRO A 69 4.39 -4.28 5.87
C PRO A 69 4.60 -2.87 5.32
N LEU A 70 5.75 -2.26 5.61
CA LEU A 70 6.07 -0.86 5.30
C LEU A 70 6.02 -0.54 3.80
N ASP A 71 6.29 -1.52 2.95
CA ASP A 71 6.24 -1.39 1.49
C ASP A 71 4.81 -1.35 0.94
N SER A 72 3.84 -1.88 1.69
CA SER A 72 2.41 -1.84 1.37
C SER A 72 1.72 -0.60 1.94
N ILE A 73 2.11 -0.20 3.17
CA ILE A 73 1.55 1.01 3.81
C ILE A 73 1.86 2.22 2.94
N ALA A 74 0.79 2.88 2.48
CA ALA A 74 0.90 4.03 1.60
C ALA A 74 1.64 3.75 0.28
N SER A 75 1.91 2.48 -0.07
CA SER A 75 2.78 2.00 -1.14
C SER A 75 4.25 2.41 -0.95
N GLY A 76 4.76 2.35 0.28
CA GLY A 76 6.17 2.44 0.64
C GLY A 76 6.91 3.71 0.20
N PRO A 77 6.49 4.93 0.60
CA PRO A 77 7.18 6.14 0.12
C PRO A 77 8.62 6.28 0.65
N THR A 78 8.91 5.68 1.79
CA THR A 78 10.18 5.81 2.51
C THR A 78 10.91 4.48 2.73
N VAL A 79 10.55 3.46 1.97
CA VAL A 79 11.21 2.14 2.02
C VAL A 79 11.59 1.66 0.62
N PRO A 80 12.57 0.75 0.52
CA PRO A 80 12.96 0.15 -0.75
C PRO A 80 11.78 -0.55 -1.45
N ASP A 81 11.74 -0.48 -2.76
CA ASP A 81 10.75 -1.19 -3.57
C ASP A 81 11.39 -2.45 -4.18
N PRO A 82 10.96 -3.67 -3.82
CA PRO A 82 11.51 -4.88 -4.41
C PRO A 82 11.05 -5.11 -5.85
N THR A 83 10.01 -4.41 -6.31
CA THR A 83 9.40 -4.61 -7.64
C THR A 83 10.01 -3.71 -8.71
N THR A 84 9.81 -4.05 -9.99
CA THR A 84 10.43 -3.40 -11.14
C THR A 84 9.41 -2.87 -12.15
N PHE A 85 9.85 -2.02 -13.09
CA PHE A 85 9.02 -1.63 -14.24
C PHE A 85 8.56 -2.83 -15.06
N GLN A 86 9.37 -3.88 -15.14
CA GLN A 86 9.00 -5.12 -15.83
C GLN A 86 7.81 -5.79 -15.14
N ASP A 87 7.84 -5.91 -13.80
CA ASP A 87 6.74 -6.49 -13.03
C ASP A 87 5.43 -5.70 -13.24
N ALA A 88 5.52 -4.37 -13.24
CA ALA A 88 4.36 -3.52 -13.49
C ALA A 88 3.76 -3.75 -14.90
N ILE A 89 4.59 -3.97 -15.91
CA ILE A 89 4.15 -4.29 -17.28
C ILE A 89 3.48 -5.68 -17.30
N GLU A 90 4.08 -6.67 -16.66
CA GLU A 90 3.55 -8.04 -16.63
C GLU A 90 2.19 -8.11 -15.93
N ILE A 91 2.04 -7.40 -14.81
CA ILE A 91 0.74 -7.28 -14.12
C ILE A 91 -0.33 -6.69 -15.05
N LEU A 92 -0.03 -5.59 -15.73
CA LEU A 92 -0.99 -4.99 -16.65
C LEU A 92 -1.35 -5.91 -17.83
N LYS A 93 -0.40 -6.73 -18.30
CA LYS A 93 -0.66 -7.75 -19.33
C LYS A 93 -1.49 -8.90 -18.80
N HIS A 94 -1.15 -9.41 -17.62
CA HIS A 94 -1.87 -10.52 -16.97
C HIS A 94 -3.35 -10.20 -16.78
N HIS A 95 -3.66 -8.96 -16.38
CA HIS A 95 -5.04 -8.49 -16.23
C HIS A 95 -5.70 -8.00 -17.54
N GLY A 96 -5.07 -8.17 -18.69
CA GLY A 96 -5.61 -7.71 -20.00
C GLY A 96 -5.68 -6.19 -20.15
N LEU A 97 -5.03 -5.43 -19.27
CA LEU A 97 -5.13 -3.97 -19.22
C LEU A 97 -4.09 -3.25 -20.09
N TRP A 98 -3.06 -3.94 -20.56
CA TRP A 98 -1.93 -3.31 -21.25
C TRP A 98 -2.34 -2.43 -22.43
N ASN A 99 -3.31 -2.87 -23.22
CA ASN A 99 -3.78 -2.13 -24.41
C ASN A 99 -4.80 -1.04 -24.07
N THR A 100 -5.41 -1.08 -22.89
CA THR A 100 -6.46 -0.14 -22.47
C THR A 100 -5.95 1.00 -21.59
N VAL A 101 -4.79 0.82 -20.93
CA VAL A 101 -4.17 1.90 -20.15
C VAL A 101 -3.66 3.04 -21.04
N PRO A 102 -3.64 4.29 -20.55
CA PRO A 102 -3.20 5.44 -21.33
C PRO A 102 -1.80 5.26 -21.94
N ALA A 103 -1.61 5.79 -23.15
CA ALA A 103 -0.33 5.71 -23.87
C ALA A 103 0.83 6.36 -23.06
N SER A 104 0.56 7.42 -22.31
CA SER A 104 1.51 8.06 -21.39
C SER A 104 2.05 7.09 -20.35
N VAL A 105 1.20 6.26 -19.78
CA VAL A 105 1.58 5.24 -18.79
C VAL A 105 2.40 4.13 -19.43
N ARG A 106 1.96 3.58 -20.59
CA ARG A 106 2.74 2.58 -21.33
C ARG A 106 4.14 3.06 -21.67
N ARG A 107 4.23 4.30 -22.18
CA ARG A 107 5.51 4.93 -22.51
C ARG A 107 6.45 4.99 -21.31
N VAL A 108 5.98 5.52 -20.18
CA VAL A 108 6.78 5.63 -18.96
C VAL A 108 7.25 4.27 -18.45
N LEU A 109 6.37 3.24 -18.45
CA LEU A 109 6.75 1.90 -18.04
C LEU A 109 7.78 1.26 -18.99
N LEU A 110 7.65 1.47 -20.31
CA LEU A 110 8.62 0.99 -21.29
C LEU A 110 9.97 1.72 -21.18
N ASP A 111 9.96 3.03 -20.97
CA ASP A 111 11.16 3.83 -20.79
C ASP A 111 11.88 3.42 -19.49
N GLY A 112 11.13 3.12 -18.43
CA GLY A 112 11.70 2.56 -17.20
C GLY A 112 12.33 1.17 -17.42
N LYS A 113 11.63 0.26 -18.08
CA LYS A 113 12.19 -1.06 -18.45
C LYS A 113 13.48 -0.96 -19.27
N ARG A 114 13.62 0.06 -20.12
CA ARG A 114 14.82 0.31 -20.94
C ARG A 114 15.93 1.02 -20.18
N GLY A 115 15.72 1.43 -18.92
CA GLY A 115 16.67 2.21 -18.12
C GLY A 115 16.73 3.69 -18.47
N VAL A 116 15.85 4.20 -19.32
CA VAL A 116 15.74 5.64 -19.64
C VAL A 116 15.21 6.41 -18.43
N ILE A 117 14.28 5.83 -17.73
CA ILE A 117 13.80 6.32 -16.42
C ILE A 117 14.43 5.44 -15.34
N PRO A 118 15.08 6.04 -14.32
CA PRO A 118 15.67 5.26 -13.24
C PRO A 118 14.61 4.46 -12.50
N GLU A 119 15.00 3.25 -12.09
CA GLU A 119 14.14 2.36 -11.28
C GLU A 119 13.83 2.99 -9.91
N THR A 120 12.74 2.54 -9.29
CA THR A 120 12.43 2.85 -7.89
C THR A 120 13.62 2.51 -7.01
N PRO A 121 13.92 3.28 -5.94
CA PRO A 121 15.02 3.00 -5.02
C PRO A 121 14.95 1.58 -4.46
N LYS A 122 16.08 0.87 -4.49
CA LYS A 122 16.21 -0.53 -4.10
C LYS A 122 16.87 -0.69 -2.72
N LEU A 123 16.81 -1.90 -2.20
CA LEU A 123 17.53 -2.25 -0.98
C LEU A 123 19.05 -2.00 -1.20
N GLY A 124 19.68 -1.33 -0.24
CA GLY A 124 21.09 -0.94 -0.31
C GLY A 124 21.33 0.46 -0.88
N ASP A 125 20.30 1.14 -1.40
CA ASP A 125 20.44 2.55 -1.81
C ASP A 125 20.72 3.45 -0.59
N LYS A 126 21.73 4.30 -0.70
CA LYS A 126 22.15 5.27 0.34
C LYS A 126 21.03 6.21 0.79
N VAL A 127 20.02 6.38 -0.03
CA VAL A 127 18.86 7.24 0.29
C VAL A 127 18.09 6.78 1.54
N PHE A 128 18.25 5.52 1.95
CA PHE A 128 17.58 4.95 3.13
C PHE A 128 18.41 5.02 4.41
N GLU A 129 19.70 5.39 4.34
CA GLU A 129 20.60 5.43 5.51
C GLU A 129 20.11 6.40 6.61
N LYS A 130 19.40 7.46 6.22
CA LYS A 130 18.87 8.49 7.13
C LYS A 130 17.34 8.47 7.23
N VAL A 131 16.73 7.32 6.96
CA VAL A 131 15.28 7.14 7.05
C VAL A 131 14.91 6.30 8.25
N HIS A 132 14.09 6.86 9.13
CA HIS A 132 13.57 6.20 10.31
C HIS A 132 12.06 6.04 10.19
N ASN A 133 11.60 4.81 9.96
CA ASN A 133 10.18 4.46 9.90
C ASN A 133 9.73 3.95 11.28
N ILE A 134 8.77 4.62 11.90
CA ILE A 134 8.29 4.31 13.24
C ILE A 134 6.77 4.08 13.17
N VAL A 135 6.33 2.85 13.42
CA VAL A 135 4.90 2.54 13.56
C VAL A 135 4.47 2.98 14.95
N ILE A 136 3.74 4.10 15.04
CA ILE A 136 3.25 4.68 16.29
C ILE A 136 1.88 4.16 16.71
N GLY A 137 1.18 3.48 15.82
CA GLY A 137 -0.09 2.83 16.11
C GLY A 137 -0.49 1.88 14.97
N ASN A 138 -1.13 0.78 15.35
CA ASN A 138 -1.63 -0.23 14.42
C ASN A 138 -2.92 -0.88 14.92
N THR A 139 -3.47 -1.82 14.15
CA THR A 139 -4.69 -2.54 14.49
C THR A 139 -4.59 -3.24 15.84
N LEU A 140 -3.44 -3.86 16.18
CA LEU A 140 -3.24 -4.51 17.47
C LEU A 140 -3.30 -3.51 18.63
N THR A 141 -2.60 -2.38 18.49
CA THR A 141 -2.59 -1.31 19.52
C THR A 141 -4.00 -0.77 19.77
N ALA A 142 -4.76 -0.51 18.69
CA ALA A 142 -6.15 -0.05 18.78
C ALA A 142 -7.06 -1.11 19.44
N SER A 143 -6.94 -2.37 19.05
CA SER A 143 -7.72 -3.48 19.60
C SER A 143 -7.45 -3.69 21.09
N LEU A 144 -6.19 -3.62 21.52
CA LEU A 144 -5.83 -3.71 22.94
C LEU A 144 -6.35 -2.53 23.75
N ALA A 145 -6.35 -1.32 23.19
CA ALA A 145 -6.93 -0.16 23.84
C ALA A 145 -8.46 -0.31 24.00
N ALA A 146 -9.16 -0.77 23.00
CA ALA A 146 -10.58 -1.07 23.04
C ALA A 146 -10.89 -2.16 24.09
N TYR A 147 -10.12 -3.27 24.10
CA TYR A 147 -10.25 -4.33 25.07
C TYR A 147 -10.11 -3.83 26.52
N ARG A 148 -9.09 -3.02 26.80
CA ARG A 148 -8.89 -2.40 28.13
C ARG A 148 -10.06 -1.49 28.53
N SER A 149 -10.64 -0.77 27.58
CA SER A 149 -11.79 0.12 27.83
C SER A 149 -13.04 -0.69 28.19
N VAL A 150 -13.27 -1.82 27.50
CA VAL A 150 -14.36 -2.75 27.82
C VAL A 150 -14.21 -3.33 29.22
N GLN A 151 -13.00 -3.75 29.61
CA GLN A 151 -12.73 -4.27 30.96
C GLN A 151 -12.97 -3.19 32.03
N LYS A 152 -12.51 -1.95 31.81
CA LYS A 152 -12.74 -0.83 32.73
C LYS A 152 -14.22 -0.49 32.90
N ALA A 153 -15.04 -0.75 31.89
CA ALA A 153 -16.49 -0.60 31.96
C ALA A 153 -17.21 -1.76 32.68
N GLY A 154 -16.46 -2.73 33.22
CA GLY A 154 -17.01 -3.89 33.92
C GLY A 154 -17.63 -4.95 32.99
N LEU A 155 -17.32 -4.88 31.70
CA LEU A 155 -17.81 -5.83 30.71
C LEU A 155 -16.77 -6.92 30.42
N ASN A 156 -17.26 -8.11 30.07
CA ASN A 156 -16.38 -9.19 29.60
C ASN A 156 -16.02 -8.95 28.15
N GLY A 157 -14.72 -8.77 27.89
CA GLY A 157 -14.19 -8.57 26.54
C GLY A 157 -13.42 -9.80 26.06
N LEU A 158 -13.48 -10.07 24.76
CA LEU A 158 -12.63 -11.05 24.10
C LEU A 158 -12.06 -10.45 22.83
N LEU A 159 -10.73 -10.40 22.74
CA LEU A 159 -10.03 -10.04 21.51
C LEU A 159 -9.85 -11.29 20.65
N LEU A 160 -10.73 -11.49 19.67
CA LEU A 160 -10.67 -12.66 18.78
C LEU A 160 -9.47 -12.63 17.85
N SER A 161 -9.19 -11.49 17.22
CA SER A 161 -8.05 -11.32 16.32
C SER A 161 -7.79 -9.84 16.05
N SER A 162 -6.53 -9.47 15.93
CA SER A 162 -6.07 -8.18 15.36
C SER A 162 -5.60 -8.33 13.89
N ARG A 163 -5.73 -9.54 13.32
CA ARG A 163 -5.24 -9.90 11.98
C ARG A 163 -6.34 -10.51 11.12
N LEU A 164 -7.57 -10.02 11.29
CA LEU A 164 -8.72 -10.51 10.56
C LEU A 164 -8.65 -10.04 9.11
N GLU A 165 -8.71 -10.99 8.19
CA GLU A 165 -8.74 -10.77 6.75
C GLU A 165 -9.89 -11.55 6.11
N GLY A 166 -10.36 -11.09 4.97
CA GLY A 166 -11.41 -11.76 4.20
C GLY A 166 -12.42 -10.78 3.62
N GLN A 167 -13.41 -11.33 2.92
CA GLN A 167 -14.52 -10.55 2.39
C GLN A 167 -15.39 -10.06 3.55
N ALA A 168 -15.65 -8.75 3.61
CA ALA A 168 -16.39 -8.13 4.70
C ALA A 168 -17.76 -8.77 4.95
N ARG A 169 -18.44 -9.21 3.88
CA ARG A 169 -19.73 -9.91 3.95
C ARG A 169 -19.63 -11.24 4.71
N ASP A 170 -18.63 -12.06 4.36
CA ASP A 170 -18.48 -13.42 4.91
C ASP A 170 -18.01 -13.35 6.35
N VAL A 171 -17.04 -12.48 6.63
CA VAL A 171 -16.56 -12.19 7.98
C VAL A 171 -17.71 -11.65 8.85
N GLY A 172 -18.52 -10.73 8.34
CA GLY A 172 -19.69 -10.20 9.04
C GLY A 172 -20.71 -11.26 9.37
N THR A 173 -20.97 -12.21 8.47
CA THR A 173 -21.88 -13.36 8.71
C THR A 173 -21.33 -14.26 9.82
N MET A 174 -20.04 -14.55 9.82
CA MET A 174 -19.38 -15.33 10.87
C MET A 174 -19.53 -14.65 12.25
N PHE A 175 -19.21 -13.36 12.34
CA PHE A 175 -19.36 -12.62 13.60
C PHE A 175 -20.79 -12.55 14.10
N ALA A 176 -21.78 -12.39 13.19
CA ALA A 176 -23.17 -12.40 13.55
C ALA A 176 -23.60 -13.77 14.12
N SER A 177 -23.07 -14.88 13.61
CA SER A 177 -23.32 -16.23 14.13
C SER A 177 -22.74 -16.41 15.54
N ILE A 178 -21.51 -15.97 15.76
CA ILE A 178 -20.87 -16.00 17.08
C ILE A 178 -21.67 -15.16 18.09
N ALA A 179 -22.08 -13.93 17.69
CA ALA A 179 -22.83 -13.04 18.55
C ALA A 179 -24.22 -13.63 18.96
N LYS A 180 -24.88 -14.31 18.05
CA LYS A 180 -26.15 -14.99 18.35
C LYS A 180 -25.97 -16.13 19.35
N GLU A 181 -24.89 -16.90 19.23
CA GLU A 181 -24.59 -17.98 20.16
C GLU A 181 -24.28 -17.48 21.58
N VAL A 182 -23.53 -16.37 21.68
CA VAL A 182 -23.19 -15.74 22.98
C VAL A 182 -24.42 -15.09 23.63
N ALA A 183 -25.43 -14.68 22.86
CA ALA A 183 -26.65 -14.04 23.35
C ALA A 183 -27.77 -15.02 23.71
N ALA A 184 -27.62 -16.30 23.40
CA ALA A 184 -28.59 -17.36 23.70
C ALA A 184 -28.40 -17.92 25.09
#